data_002d41b7480cbd7a85f65e6d2cc26320
#
_entry.id   002d41b7480cbd7a85f65e6d2cc26320
#
_cell.length_a   1.000
_cell.length_b   1.000
_cell.length_c   1.000
_cell.angle_alpha   90.00
_cell.angle_beta   90.00
_cell.angle_gamma   90.00
#
_symmetry.space_group_name_H-M   'P 1'
#
loop_
_entity.id
_entity.type
_entity.pdbx_description
1 polymer ?
#
loop_
_entity_poly.entity_id
_entity_poly.type
_entity_poly.pdbx_seq_one_letter_code
_entity_poly.pdbx_strand_id
1 'polypeptide(L)'
;MLLFLVLASCGRQERTDQGRTSACWIYAMCACIEHEALLCGDSVALSRQWLMARELQQQAEELFRARNNGEDKSLPAPDRITMRGVGPEVLRLIDEYGLVPYSFEETMINNSRVAERKLSLLVEQSRDIATLRKRMLELLPDFSIASPLPEEGWGGNKTSFFYYSMRYTPQQFAESIMYRLHYDWYAYSDKYPIGTEFVLDERDNYRGHRYQNADMETMLAKVMESLRLGHAVYWEYGKNHASSHAMAIVGLRKGKNGKVRLLCLNSYGSRWGEKGYCTVSLDSFRELTCNVGVVSIER
;
A
#
# COMPACT_ATOMS: atom_id res chain seq x y z
N MET A 1 -21.39 -21.22 -9.18
CA MET A 1 -20.66 -22.12 -8.25
C MET A 1 -19.31 -21.47 -8.02
N LEU A 2 -19.19 -20.58 -6.99
CA LEU A 2 -17.95 -19.86 -6.71
C LEU A 2 -16.96 -20.84 -6.08
N LEU A 3 -15.92 -21.15 -6.80
CA LEU A 3 -14.83 -22.01 -6.34
C LEU A 3 -14.02 -21.24 -5.27
N PHE A 4 -14.26 -21.54 -3.99
CA PHE A 4 -13.40 -21.07 -2.91
C PHE A 4 -12.05 -21.84 -3.02
N LEU A 5 -11.09 -21.24 -3.72
CA LEU A 5 -9.69 -21.67 -3.60
C LEU A 5 -9.19 -21.29 -2.21
N VAL A 6 -9.35 -22.22 -1.27
CA VAL A 6 -8.66 -22.20 0.01
C VAL A 6 -7.20 -22.50 -0.28
N LEU A 7 -6.40 -21.47 -0.53
CA LEU A 7 -4.94 -21.62 -0.60
C LEU A 7 -4.43 -21.91 0.81
N ALA A 8 -4.24 -23.19 1.11
CA ALA A 8 -3.51 -23.64 2.27
C ALA A 8 -2.01 -23.34 2.05
N SER A 9 -1.42 -22.44 2.82
CA SER A 9 0.03 -22.37 2.93
C SER A 9 0.46 -21.96 4.34
N CYS A 10 1.38 -22.72 4.90
CA CYS A 10 1.93 -22.55 6.24
C CYS A 10 2.75 -21.25 6.41
N GLY A 11 3.11 -20.53 5.33
CA GLY A 11 3.83 -19.24 5.36
C GLY A 11 2.94 -18.00 5.27
N ARG A 12 1.61 -18.15 5.24
CA ARG A 12 0.66 -17.06 5.03
C ARG A 12 0.46 -16.16 6.25
N GLN A 13 0.73 -16.67 7.44
CA GLN A 13 0.39 -16.00 8.69
C GLN A 13 1.24 -14.74 8.91
N GLU A 14 2.54 -14.81 8.66
CA GLU A 14 3.47 -13.69 8.85
C GLU A 14 3.31 -12.61 7.78
N ARG A 15 3.03 -13.00 6.53
CA ARG A 15 2.85 -12.09 5.39
C ARG A 15 1.70 -11.11 5.54
N THR A 16 0.64 -11.50 6.25
CA THR A 16 -0.59 -10.71 6.39
C THR A 16 -0.70 -10.01 7.73
N ASP A 17 0.33 -10.09 8.57
CA ASP A 17 0.36 -9.43 9.88
C ASP A 17 1.27 -8.19 9.83
N GLN A 18 0.64 -7.00 9.90
CA GLN A 18 1.38 -5.74 9.94
C GLN A 18 2.09 -5.49 11.29
N GLY A 19 1.82 -6.31 12.31
CA GLY A 19 2.39 -6.15 13.63
C GLY A 19 2.04 -4.79 14.26
N ARG A 20 3.05 -4.10 14.80
CA ARG A 20 2.91 -2.77 15.42
C ARG A 20 3.26 -1.64 14.44
N THR A 21 2.86 -1.80 13.17
CA THR A 21 3.10 -0.77 12.16
C THR A 21 1.79 -0.06 11.79
N SER A 22 1.91 1.12 11.20
CA SER A 22 0.79 1.86 10.61
C SER A 22 0.70 1.65 9.10
N ALA A 23 1.13 0.47 8.61
CA ALA A 23 1.24 0.15 7.19
C ALA A 23 0.00 -0.55 6.60
N CYS A 24 -1.16 -0.46 7.23
CA CYS A 24 -2.39 -1.11 6.76
C CYS A 24 -2.72 -0.82 5.28
N TRP A 25 -2.44 0.39 4.83
CA TRP A 25 -2.60 0.83 3.45
C TRP A 25 -1.72 0.06 2.45
N ILE A 26 -0.46 -0.23 2.79
CA ILE A 26 0.43 -1.08 1.98
C ILE A 26 -0.09 -2.53 1.97
N TYR A 27 -0.47 -3.05 3.14
CA TYR A 27 -0.98 -4.42 3.25
C TYR A 27 -2.27 -4.62 2.46
N ALA A 28 -3.20 -3.66 2.54
CA ALA A 28 -4.46 -3.70 1.80
C ALA A 28 -4.22 -3.65 0.28
N MET A 29 -3.36 -2.75 -0.19
CA MET A 29 -3.08 -2.61 -1.61
C MET A 29 -2.35 -3.84 -2.17
N CYS A 30 -1.32 -4.35 -1.48
CA CYS A 30 -0.67 -5.60 -1.87
C CYS A 30 -1.66 -6.77 -1.92
N ALA A 31 -2.62 -6.84 -1.00
CA ALA A 31 -3.65 -7.89 -1.03
C ALA A 31 -4.57 -7.75 -2.25
N CYS A 32 -4.92 -6.53 -2.67
CA CYS A 32 -5.65 -6.30 -3.91
C CYS A 32 -4.84 -6.76 -5.13
N ILE A 33 -3.59 -6.35 -5.25
CA ILE A 33 -2.71 -6.74 -6.37
C ILE A 33 -2.50 -8.27 -6.42
N GLU A 34 -2.27 -8.92 -5.28
CA GLU A 34 -2.15 -10.39 -5.20
C GLU A 34 -3.45 -11.11 -5.62
N HIS A 35 -4.60 -10.51 -5.32
CA HIS A 35 -5.89 -11.01 -5.76
C HIS A 35 -6.04 -10.92 -7.28
N GLU A 36 -5.65 -9.80 -7.88
CA GLU A 36 -5.69 -9.60 -9.33
C GLU A 36 -4.73 -10.56 -10.06
N ALA A 37 -3.51 -10.74 -9.54
CA ALA A 37 -2.57 -11.73 -10.07
C ALA A 37 -3.17 -13.14 -10.04
N LEU A 38 -3.87 -13.50 -8.96
CA LEU A 38 -4.54 -14.80 -8.84
C LEU A 38 -5.66 -14.97 -9.88
N LEU A 39 -6.40 -13.93 -10.23
CA LEU A 39 -7.41 -13.96 -11.30
C LEU A 39 -6.78 -14.26 -12.67
N CYS A 40 -5.54 -13.81 -12.87
CA CYS A 40 -4.74 -14.12 -14.06
C CYS A 40 -4.06 -15.49 -14.01
N GLY A 41 -4.28 -16.28 -12.93
CA GLY A 41 -3.69 -17.60 -12.74
C GLY A 41 -2.31 -17.60 -12.08
N ASP A 42 -1.81 -16.45 -11.64
CA ASP A 42 -0.53 -16.31 -10.95
C ASP A 42 -0.71 -16.21 -9.42
N SER A 43 0.01 -17.03 -8.67
CA SER A 43 -0.02 -17.06 -7.20
C SER A 43 1.21 -16.35 -6.64
N VAL A 44 1.19 -15.04 -6.68
CA VAL A 44 2.27 -14.19 -6.17
C VAL A 44 2.06 -13.84 -4.69
N ALA A 45 3.15 -13.67 -3.96
CA ALA A 45 3.19 -13.07 -2.64
C ALA A 45 4.19 -11.92 -2.66
N LEU A 46 3.73 -10.71 -2.38
CA LEU A 46 4.53 -9.49 -2.47
C LEU A 46 5.17 -9.14 -1.12
N SER A 47 6.36 -8.57 -1.17
CA SER A 47 7.03 -8.02 0.02
C SER A 47 6.43 -6.67 0.40
N ARG A 48 5.73 -6.61 1.54
CA ARG A 48 5.26 -5.37 2.15
C ARG A 48 6.42 -4.59 2.76
N GLN A 49 7.42 -5.31 3.26
CA GLN A 49 8.61 -4.73 3.89
C GLN A 49 9.43 -3.90 2.90
N TRP A 50 9.52 -4.35 1.65
CA TRP A 50 10.14 -3.59 0.56
C TRP A 50 9.51 -2.21 0.43
N LEU A 51 8.20 -2.13 0.26
CA LEU A 51 7.47 -0.88 0.10
C LEU A 51 7.54 0.00 1.36
N MET A 52 7.41 -0.61 2.54
CA MET A 52 7.57 0.10 3.83
C MET A 52 8.93 0.76 3.96
N ALA A 53 9.99 0.05 3.61
CA ALA A 53 11.34 0.59 3.69
C ALA A 53 11.57 1.71 2.67
N ARG A 54 11.07 1.56 1.43
CA ARG A 54 11.17 2.60 0.39
C ARG A 54 10.45 3.88 0.81
N GLU A 55 9.24 3.77 1.33
CA GLU A 55 8.52 4.93 1.83
C GLU A 55 9.27 5.65 2.94
N LEU A 56 9.75 4.93 3.94
CA LEU A 56 10.51 5.54 5.05
C LEU A 56 11.83 6.17 4.60
N GLN A 57 12.54 5.53 3.68
CA GLN A 57 13.77 6.08 3.11
C GLN A 57 13.52 7.37 2.35
N GLN A 58 12.49 7.38 1.52
CA GLN A 58 12.15 8.55 0.71
C GLN A 58 11.70 9.71 1.59
N GLN A 59 10.82 9.48 2.56
CA GLN A 59 10.43 10.52 3.52
C GLN A 59 11.63 11.12 4.26
N ALA A 60 12.59 10.27 4.66
CA ALA A 60 13.80 10.75 5.33
C ALA A 60 14.66 11.65 4.42
N GLU A 61 14.81 11.29 3.14
CA GLU A 61 15.54 12.12 2.19
C GLU A 61 14.81 13.44 1.85
N GLU A 62 13.50 13.38 1.65
CA GLU A 62 12.68 14.56 1.37
C GLU A 62 12.70 15.52 2.57
N LEU A 63 12.55 15.00 3.79
CA LEU A 63 12.65 15.80 5.00
C LEU A 63 14.04 16.40 5.20
N PHE A 64 15.11 15.65 4.89
CA PHE A 64 16.48 16.16 4.92
C PHE A 64 16.68 17.30 3.93
N ARG A 65 16.23 17.14 2.68
CA ARG A 65 16.33 18.19 1.65
C ARG A 65 15.54 19.42 2.05
N ALA A 66 14.30 19.26 2.51
CA ALA A 66 13.46 20.38 2.95
C ALA A 66 14.10 21.19 4.09
N ARG A 67 14.85 20.55 4.99
CA ARG A 67 15.55 21.23 6.09
C ARG A 67 16.84 21.92 5.67
N ASN A 68 17.56 21.37 4.68
CA ASN A 68 18.89 21.86 4.33
C ASN A 68 18.94 22.76 3.08
N ASN A 69 17.98 22.63 2.17
CA ASN A 69 17.94 23.42 0.94
C ASN A 69 17.10 24.72 1.07
N GLY A 70 16.68 25.05 2.27
CA GLY A 70 16.18 26.33 2.76
C GLY A 70 15.30 27.15 1.85
N GLU A 71 14.40 26.66 1.03
CA GLU A 71 13.37 27.46 0.35
C GLU A 71 12.74 26.85 -0.91
N ASP A 72 13.18 25.69 -1.37
CA ASP A 72 12.43 25.05 -2.46
C ASP A 72 11.13 24.41 -1.92
N LYS A 73 10.16 25.29 -1.64
CA LYS A 73 8.79 24.87 -1.24
C LYS A 73 8.00 24.24 -2.40
N SER A 74 8.60 24.12 -3.58
CA SER A 74 7.94 23.54 -4.75
C SER A 74 7.86 22.02 -4.68
N LEU A 75 8.74 21.36 -3.89
CA LEU A 75 8.72 19.93 -3.72
C LEU A 75 7.90 19.54 -2.48
N PRO A 76 6.99 18.56 -2.60
CA PRO A 76 6.27 18.05 -1.45
C PRO A 76 7.26 17.42 -0.47
N ALA A 77 7.14 17.78 0.80
CA ALA A 77 7.95 17.19 1.87
C ALA A 77 7.05 16.89 3.07
N PRO A 78 7.29 15.76 3.77
CA PRO A 78 6.54 15.45 4.97
C PRO A 78 6.97 16.39 6.12
N ASP A 79 6.05 16.70 7.02
CA ASP A 79 6.37 17.42 8.26
C ASP A 79 7.14 16.53 9.27
N ARG A 80 7.03 15.23 9.10
CA ARG A 80 7.68 14.19 9.90
C ARG A 80 7.74 12.88 9.13
N ILE A 81 8.63 11.99 9.53
CA ILE A 81 8.67 10.61 9.03
C ILE A 81 7.56 9.81 9.71
N THR A 82 6.73 9.13 8.91
CA THR A 82 5.60 8.31 9.39
C THR A 82 5.36 7.13 8.46
N MET A 83 4.91 6.00 9.00
CA MET A 83 4.46 4.85 8.21
C MET A 83 2.97 4.97 7.81
N ARG A 84 2.32 6.07 8.14
CA ARG A 84 0.97 6.34 7.67
C ARG A 84 1.02 6.83 6.23
N GLY A 85 0.03 6.46 5.45
CA GLY A 85 -0.06 6.84 4.04
C GLY A 85 -1.42 6.51 3.47
N VAL A 86 -1.59 6.71 2.18
CA VAL A 86 -2.83 6.52 1.43
C VAL A 86 -2.65 5.49 0.31
N GLY A 87 -3.75 4.86 -0.14
CA GLY A 87 -3.69 3.80 -1.14
C GLY A 87 -2.95 4.17 -2.44
N PRO A 88 -3.20 5.34 -3.06
CA PRO A 88 -2.50 5.76 -4.28
C PRO A 88 -0.98 5.83 -4.15
N GLU A 89 -0.48 6.12 -2.94
CA GLU A 89 0.94 6.18 -2.66
C GLU A 89 1.65 4.83 -2.89
N VAL A 90 0.96 3.70 -2.66
CA VAL A 90 1.53 2.37 -2.95
C VAL A 90 1.83 2.21 -4.43
N LEU A 91 0.92 2.67 -5.29
CA LEU A 91 1.12 2.59 -6.75
C LEU A 91 2.32 3.44 -7.18
N ARG A 92 2.46 4.65 -6.62
CA ARG A 92 3.62 5.51 -6.86
C ARG A 92 4.94 4.83 -6.42
N LEU A 93 4.94 4.20 -5.25
CA LEU A 93 6.11 3.45 -4.77
C LEU A 93 6.45 2.27 -5.71
N ILE A 94 5.43 1.58 -6.24
CA ILE A 94 5.62 0.50 -7.19
C ILE A 94 6.21 1.03 -8.50
N ASP A 95 5.70 2.13 -9.02
CA ASP A 95 6.21 2.76 -10.25
C ASP A 95 7.67 3.19 -10.09
N GLU A 96 8.04 3.75 -8.93
CA GLU A 96 9.39 4.26 -8.69
C GLU A 96 10.39 3.17 -8.31
N TYR A 97 10.00 2.20 -7.46
CA TYR A 97 10.91 1.21 -6.88
C TYR A 97 10.65 -0.23 -7.32
N GLY A 98 9.56 -0.48 -8.04
CA GLY A 98 9.16 -1.82 -8.43
C GLY A 98 8.61 -2.66 -7.28
N LEU A 99 8.52 -3.97 -7.52
CA LEU A 99 8.06 -4.96 -6.56
C LEU A 99 9.11 -6.07 -6.36
N VAL A 100 9.09 -6.69 -5.19
CA VAL A 100 9.86 -7.91 -4.91
C VAL A 100 8.94 -8.96 -4.26
N PRO A 101 9.19 -10.27 -4.51
CA PRO A 101 8.46 -11.32 -3.83
C PRO A 101 8.75 -11.36 -2.33
N TYR A 102 7.79 -11.84 -1.55
CA TYR A 102 7.92 -12.05 -0.11
C TYR A 102 9.13 -12.91 0.29
N SER A 103 9.52 -13.88 -0.54
CA SER A 103 10.66 -14.77 -0.30
C SER A 103 12.01 -14.04 -0.20
N PHE A 104 12.07 -12.77 -0.55
CA PHE A 104 13.26 -11.92 -0.44
C PHE A 104 13.25 -10.98 0.76
N GLU A 105 12.30 -11.13 1.68
CA GLU A 105 12.29 -10.40 2.94
C GLU A 105 13.32 -10.99 3.91
N GLU A 106 14.43 -10.27 4.13
CA GLU A 106 15.47 -10.69 5.07
C GLU A 106 15.31 -10.10 6.47
N THR A 107 14.64 -8.95 6.58
CA THR A 107 14.45 -8.28 7.87
C THR A 107 13.09 -7.58 7.94
N MET A 108 12.50 -7.53 9.12
CA MET A 108 11.15 -6.98 9.30
C MET A 108 11.14 -5.68 10.08
N ILE A 109 10.51 -4.66 9.51
CA ILE A 109 10.06 -3.48 10.25
C ILE A 109 8.79 -3.89 11.00
N ASN A 110 8.94 -4.37 12.22
CA ASN A 110 7.82 -4.86 13.04
C ASN A 110 7.24 -3.80 13.99
N ASN A 111 7.87 -2.62 14.04
CA ASN A 111 7.43 -1.48 14.84
C ASN A 111 7.81 -0.18 14.13
N SER A 112 6.84 0.42 13.43
CA SER A 112 7.09 1.63 12.64
C SER A 112 7.53 2.82 13.49
N ARG A 113 6.98 2.99 14.71
CA ARG A 113 7.36 4.11 15.59
C ARG A 113 8.83 4.11 15.97
N VAL A 114 9.43 2.92 16.11
CA VAL A 114 10.87 2.80 16.38
C VAL A 114 11.68 3.19 15.15
N ALA A 115 11.30 2.71 13.96
CA ALA A 115 11.96 3.06 12.71
C ALA A 115 11.84 4.57 12.41
N GLU A 116 10.65 5.12 12.51
CA GLU A 116 10.33 6.55 12.34
C GLU A 116 11.21 7.44 13.23
N ARG A 117 11.29 7.12 14.53
CA ARG A 117 12.14 7.86 15.48
C ARG A 117 13.63 7.79 15.12
N LYS A 118 14.11 6.59 14.80
CA LYS A 118 15.53 6.41 14.46
C LYS A 118 15.88 7.17 13.17
N LEU A 119 15.02 7.11 12.14
CA LEU A 119 15.23 7.84 10.91
C LEU A 119 15.17 9.37 11.11
N SER A 120 14.25 9.86 11.94
CA SER A 120 14.21 11.29 12.29
C SER A 120 15.52 11.75 12.95
N LEU A 121 16.09 10.96 13.87
CA LEU A 121 17.40 11.25 14.45
C LEU A 121 18.54 11.20 13.41
N LEU A 122 18.49 10.27 12.45
CA LEU A 122 19.48 10.22 11.38
C LEU A 122 19.42 11.47 10.49
N VAL A 123 18.20 11.94 10.16
CA VAL A 123 18.00 13.20 9.41
C VAL A 123 18.60 14.39 10.16
N GLU A 124 18.38 14.48 11.48
CA GLU A 124 18.92 15.56 12.30
C GLU A 124 20.45 15.54 12.44
N GLN A 125 21.04 14.35 12.51
CA GLN A 125 22.46 14.15 12.78
C GLN A 125 23.32 14.07 11.51
N SER A 126 22.71 13.93 10.32
CA SER A 126 23.46 13.81 9.07
C SER A 126 23.81 15.19 8.53
N ARG A 127 25.07 15.36 8.12
CA ARG A 127 25.59 16.62 7.55
C ARG A 127 25.33 16.75 6.04
N ASP A 128 25.15 15.63 5.37
CA ASP A 128 24.92 15.54 3.93
C ASP A 128 24.06 14.31 3.59
N ILE A 129 23.52 14.31 2.38
CA ILE A 129 22.61 13.25 1.90
C ILE A 129 23.32 11.89 1.77
N ALA A 130 24.61 11.88 1.41
CA ALA A 130 25.37 10.64 1.26
C ALA A 130 25.58 9.96 2.63
N THR A 131 25.90 10.75 3.65
CA THR A 131 25.98 10.28 5.05
C THR A 131 24.63 9.74 5.54
N LEU A 132 23.54 10.46 5.25
CA LEU A 132 22.18 10.00 5.61
C LEU A 132 21.89 8.64 4.95
N ARG A 133 22.09 8.53 3.65
CA ARG A 133 21.88 7.30 2.88
C ARG A 133 22.67 6.12 3.45
N LYS A 134 23.98 6.32 3.68
CA LYS A 134 24.83 5.28 4.25
C LYS A 134 24.29 4.78 5.60
N ARG A 135 23.91 5.68 6.50
CA ARG A 135 23.40 5.33 7.83
C ARG A 135 22.01 4.69 7.77
N MET A 136 21.17 5.07 6.79
CA MET A 136 19.87 4.41 6.58
C MET A 136 20.03 2.95 6.17
N LEU A 137 21.05 2.60 5.37
CA LEU A 137 21.36 1.20 5.02
C LEU A 137 21.74 0.35 6.23
N GLU A 138 22.38 0.95 7.24
CA GLU A 138 22.73 0.26 8.49
C GLU A 138 21.52 0.04 9.39
N LEU A 139 20.50 0.89 9.27
CA LEU A 139 19.30 0.88 10.12
C LEU A 139 18.16 0.06 9.55
N LEU A 140 17.91 0.23 8.27
CA LEU A 140 16.89 -0.52 7.54
C LEU A 140 17.54 -1.78 6.98
N PRO A 141 16.83 -2.90 7.04
CA PRO A 141 17.37 -4.16 6.59
C PRO A 141 17.94 -4.07 5.20
N ASP A 142 18.92 -4.91 4.97
CA ASP A 142 19.66 -4.97 3.73
C ASP A 142 18.73 -5.35 2.55
N PHE A 143 18.05 -4.37 2.02
CA PHE A 143 17.46 -4.45 0.70
C PHE A 143 18.54 -4.35 -0.38
N SER A 144 19.69 -5.00 -0.13
CA SER A 144 20.83 -5.05 -1.05
C SER A 144 20.48 -5.63 -2.43
N ILE A 145 19.26 -6.18 -2.55
CA ILE A 145 18.79 -6.79 -3.79
C ILE A 145 18.49 -5.76 -4.85
N ALA A 146 18.09 -4.55 -4.50
CA ALA A 146 17.76 -3.57 -5.50
C ALA A 146 17.71 -2.16 -4.95
N SER A 147 18.74 -1.40 -5.21
CA SER A 147 18.61 0.05 -5.26
C SER A 147 18.46 0.48 -6.71
N PRO A 148 17.30 0.95 -7.14
CA PRO A 148 17.12 1.54 -8.46
C PRO A 148 17.40 3.05 -8.47
N LEU A 149 18.17 3.57 -7.50
CA LEU A 149 18.61 4.95 -7.61
C LEU A 149 19.66 5.05 -8.72
N PRO A 150 19.59 6.11 -9.57
CA PRO A 150 20.55 6.32 -10.63
C PRO A 150 21.98 6.29 -10.08
N GLU A 151 22.91 5.92 -10.89
CA GLU A 151 24.32 5.54 -10.71
C GLU A 151 25.15 6.20 -9.58
N GLU A 152 24.60 7.14 -8.82
CA GLU A 152 25.35 7.93 -7.84
C GLU A 152 25.03 7.68 -6.35
N GLY A 153 24.11 6.75 -5.98
CA GLY A 153 23.60 6.83 -4.62
C GLY A 153 23.58 5.61 -3.72
N TRP A 154 23.32 4.44 -4.19
CA TRP A 154 23.12 3.27 -3.33
C TRP A 154 23.98 2.10 -3.82
N GLY A 155 25.13 1.92 -3.17
CA GLY A 155 26.09 0.90 -3.54
C GLY A 155 25.58 -0.52 -3.25
N GLY A 156 25.43 -1.30 -4.30
CA GLY A 156 25.22 -2.73 -4.20
C GLY A 156 24.76 -3.31 -5.53
N ASN A 157 25.60 -4.09 -6.16
CA ASN A 157 25.44 -4.71 -7.49
C ASN A 157 24.37 -5.81 -7.58
N LYS A 158 23.30 -5.78 -6.77
CA LYS A 158 22.21 -6.77 -6.82
C LYS A 158 20.90 -6.11 -7.22
N THR A 159 20.82 -5.67 -8.47
CA THR A 159 19.63 -5.07 -9.06
C THR A 159 18.61 -6.09 -9.58
N SER A 160 18.83 -7.38 -9.34
CA SER A 160 17.96 -8.43 -9.89
C SER A 160 17.91 -9.67 -9.00
N PHE A 161 16.82 -10.42 -9.11
CA PHE A 161 16.56 -11.67 -8.38
C PHE A 161 15.96 -12.72 -9.33
N PHE A 162 15.95 -13.98 -8.90
CA PHE A 162 15.29 -15.07 -9.63
C PHE A 162 13.92 -15.34 -9.02
N TYR A 163 12.90 -15.41 -9.87
CA TYR A 163 11.55 -15.84 -9.50
C TYR A 163 11.04 -16.80 -10.57
N TYR A 164 10.65 -18.02 -10.16
CA TYR A 164 10.31 -19.13 -11.08
C TYR A 164 11.33 -19.32 -12.23
N SER A 165 12.62 -19.36 -11.88
CA SER A 165 13.73 -19.55 -12.82
C SER A 165 13.95 -18.40 -13.83
N MET A 166 13.19 -17.33 -13.76
CA MET A 166 13.41 -16.12 -14.54
C MET A 166 14.10 -15.04 -13.69
N ARG A 167 14.96 -14.27 -14.33
CA ARG A 167 15.66 -13.16 -13.68
C ARG A 167 14.87 -11.88 -13.88
N TYR A 168 14.58 -11.17 -12.79
CA TYR A 168 13.85 -9.91 -12.79
C TYR A 168 14.63 -8.81 -12.06
N THR A 169 14.52 -7.58 -12.54
CA THR A 169 14.65 -6.40 -11.68
C THR A 169 13.32 -6.17 -10.96
N PRO A 170 13.28 -5.40 -9.85
CA PRO A 170 12.01 -5.05 -9.20
C PRO A 170 11.01 -4.39 -10.15
N GLN A 171 11.47 -3.52 -11.08
CA GLN A 171 10.63 -2.90 -12.08
C GLN A 171 10.06 -3.92 -13.06
N GLN A 172 10.89 -4.80 -13.62
CA GLN A 172 10.41 -5.86 -14.53
C GLN A 172 9.40 -6.79 -13.83
N PHE A 173 9.62 -7.07 -12.55
CA PHE A 173 8.68 -7.87 -11.78
C PHE A 173 7.37 -7.12 -11.55
N ALA A 174 7.43 -5.83 -11.20
CA ALA A 174 6.26 -4.99 -11.08
C ALA A 174 5.49 -4.90 -12.41
N GLU A 175 6.17 -4.65 -13.54
CA GLU A 175 5.54 -4.62 -14.87
C GLU A 175 4.82 -5.94 -15.19
N SER A 176 5.41 -7.09 -14.82
CA SER A 176 4.78 -8.39 -15.07
C SER A 176 3.52 -8.63 -14.24
N ILE A 177 3.48 -8.10 -12.99
CA ILE A 177 2.34 -8.24 -12.06
C ILE A 177 1.27 -7.18 -12.34
N MET A 178 1.71 -5.93 -12.60
CA MET A 178 0.83 -4.77 -12.77
C MET A 178 0.37 -4.57 -14.23
N TYR A 179 0.67 -5.50 -15.13
CA TYR A 179 0.31 -5.37 -16.55
C TYR A 179 -1.17 -5.06 -16.73
N ARG A 180 -1.49 -3.89 -17.30
CA ARG A 180 -2.86 -3.38 -17.48
C ARG A 180 -3.68 -3.23 -16.20
N LEU A 181 -3.07 -3.25 -15.03
CA LEU A 181 -3.74 -3.08 -13.75
C LEU A 181 -3.66 -1.60 -13.35
N HIS A 182 -4.76 -0.90 -13.48
CA HIS A 182 -4.93 0.49 -13.08
C HIS A 182 -6.02 0.60 -12.02
N TYR A 183 -6.00 1.66 -11.22
CA TYR A 183 -6.98 1.90 -10.17
C TYR A 183 -7.59 3.29 -10.29
N ASP A 184 -8.91 3.36 -10.19
CA ASP A 184 -9.67 4.59 -10.01
C ASP A 184 -9.91 4.81 -8.52
N TRP A 185 -9.65 6.04 -8.07
CA TRP A 185 -9.74 6.41 -6.66
C TRP A 185 -10.93 7.33 -6.42
N TYR A 186 -11.76 7.00 -5.44
CA TYR A 186 -12.96 7.74 -5.09
C TYR A 186 -12.94 8.11 -3.61
N ALA A 187 -13.32 9.36 -3.32
CA ALA A 187 -13.56 9.86 -1.98
C ALA A 187 -14.71 10.87 -2.03
N TYR A 188 -15.26 11.24 -0.88
CA TYR A 188 -16.28 12.28 -0.79
C TYR A 188 -15.75 13.56 -0.19
N SER A 189 -16.12 14.69 -0.79
CA SER A 189 -15.90 16.02 -0.23
C SER A 189 -17.09 16.90 -0.59
N ASP A 190 -17.61 17.63 0.40
CA ASP A 190 -18.67 18.65 0.23
C ASP A 190 -18.14 19.97 -0.38
N LYS A 191 -16.82 20.13 -0.45
CA LYS A 191 -16.16 21.34 -1.01
C LYS A 191 -16.13 21.36 -2.54
N TYR A 192 -16.32 20.22 -3.20
CA TYR A 192 -16.16 20.08 -4.65
C TYR A 192 -17.41 19.45 -5.27
N PRO A 193 -17.74 19.78 -6.53
CA PRO A 193 -18.84 19.11 -7.24
C PRO A 193 -18.59 17.61 -7.40
N ILE A 194 -19.64 16.80 -7.32
CA ILE A 194 -19.58 15.36 -7.62
C ILE A 194 -19.10 15.16 -9.06
N GLY A 195 -18.21 14.19 -9.27
CA GLY A 195 -17.60 13.86 -10.57
C GLY A 195 -16.36 14.68 -10.91
N THR A 196 -15.92 15.60 -10.04
CA THR A 196 -14.66 16.34 -10.23
C THR A 196 -13.50 15.68 -9.47
N GLU A 197 -12.29 15.88 -9.96
CA GLU A 197 -11.09 15.47 -9.22
C GLU A 197 -10.71 16.51 -8.17
N PHE A 198 -10.26 16.03 -7.02
CA PHE A 198 -9.72 16.86 -5.96
C PHE A 198 -8.57 16.18 -5.22
N VAL A 199 -7.75 16.97 -4.54
CA VAL A 199 -6.74 16.45 -3.61
C VAL A 199 -7.39 16.33 -2.24
N LEU A 200 -7.37 15.13 -1.69
CA LEU A 200 -7.86 14.87 -0.35
C LEU A 200 -6.92 15.58 0.64
N ASP A 201 -7.48 16.53 1.40
CA ASP A 201 -6.74 17.33 2.37
C ASP A 201 -6.45 16.53 3.64
N GLU A 202 -5.46 15.65 3.52
CA GLU A 202 -4.98 14.81 4.60
C GLU A 202 -3.48 14.97 4.76
N ARG A 203 -3.01 14.99 6.01
CA ARG A 203 -1.58 15.07 6.33
C ARG A 203 -0.78 13.92 5.71
N ASP A 204 -1.37 12.72 5.67
CA ASP A 204 -0.74 11.53 5.13
C ASP A 204 -0.80 11.49 3.57
N ASN A 205 -1.49 12.45 2.93
CA ASN A 205 -1.53 12.69 1.48
C ASN A 205 -0.69 13.91 1.06
N TYR A 206 0.44 14.17 1.71
CA TYR A 206 1.25 15.35 1.45
C TYR A 206 1.79 15.46 0.01
N ARG A 207 1.85 14.36 -0.75
CA ARG A 207 2.22 14.35 -2.17
C ARG A 207 1.07 14.71 -3.10
N GLY A 208 -0.14 14.93 -2.58
CA GLY A 208 -1.26 15.47 -3.33
C GLY A 208 -1.93 14.49 -4.29
N HIS A 209 -2.01 13.22 -3.94
CA HIS A 209 -2.77 12.24 -4.73
C HIS A 209 -4.22 12.66 -4.89
N ARG A 210 -4.75 12.48 -6.10
CA ARG A 210 -6.10 12.91 -6.48
C ARG A 210 -7.11 11.80 -6.37
N TYR A 211 -8.35 12.19 -6.08
CA TYR A 211 -9.51 11.33 -5.99
C TYR A 211 -10.65 11.93 -6.82
N GLN A 212 -11.48 11.09 -7.41
CA GLN A 212 -12.76 11.53 -7.95
C GLN A 212 -13.75 11.76 -6.81
N ASN A 213 -14.39 12.93 -6.80
CA ASN A 213 -15.44 13.21 -5.81
C ASN A 213 -16.69 12.42 -6.16
N ALA A 214 -17.10 11.51 -5.27
CA ALA A 214 -18.27 10.66 -5.44
C ALA A 214 -19.07 10.58 -4.14
N ASP A 215 -20.38 10.57 -4.26
CA ASP A 215 -21.23 10.27 -3.12
C ASP A 215 -21.13 8.78 -2.71
N MET A 216 -21.63 8.47 -1.54
CA MET A 216 -21.51 7.14 -0.95
C MET A 216 -22.21 6.04 -1.77
N GLU A 217 -23.36 6.34 -2.40
CA GLU A 217 -24.06 5.36 -3.23
C GLU A 217 -23.31 5.10 -4.54
N THR A 218 -22.70 6.13 -5.12
CA THR A 218 -21.80 6.00 -6.28
C THR A 218 -20.58 5.14 -5.92
N MET A 219 -19.92 5.41 -4.81
CA MET A 219 -18.78 4.59 -4.35
C MET A 219 -19.20 3.15 -4.11
N LEU A 220 -20.32 2.91 -3.43
CA LEU A 220 -20.84 1.56 -3.21
C LEU A 220 -21.18 0.85 -4.52
N ALA A 221 -21.76 1.54 -5.50
CA ALA A 221 -22.05 0.99 -6.81
C ALA A 221 -20.78 0.53 -7.54
N LYS A 222 -19.70 1.36 -7.51
CA LYS A 222 -18.39 1.02 -8.06
C LYS A 222 -17.76 -0.20 -7.38
N VAL A 223 -17.80 -0.26 -6.06
CA VAL A 223 -17.35 -1.42 -5.27
C VAL A 223 -18.12 -2.67 -5.66
N MET A 224 -19.45 -2.61 -5.74
CA MET A 224 -20.28 -3.76 -6.08
C MET A 224 -20.06 -4.22 -7.53
N GLU A 225 -19.83 -3.30 -8.47
CA GLU A 225 -19.48 -3.61 -9.86
C GLU A 225 -18.14 -4.36 -9.92
N SER A 226 -17.08 -3.81 -9.30
CA SER A 226 -15.76 -4.40 -9.23
C SER A 226 -15.81 -5.83 -8.66
N LEU A 227 -16.48 -6.02 -7.52
CA LEU A 227 -16.61 -7.33 -6.87
C LEU A 227 -17.43 -8.35 -7.69
N ARG A 228 -18.43 -7.92 -8.47
CA ARG A 228 -19.17 -8.81 -9.38
C ARG A 228 -18.34 -9.30 -10.54
N LEU A 229 -17.39 -8.49 -11.00
CA LEU A 229 -16.41 -8.88 -12.02
C LEU A 229 -15.27 -9.73 -11.45
N GLY A 230 -15.21 -9.89 -10.13
CA GLY A 230 -14.23 -10.72 -9.44
C GLY A 230 -13.04 -9.93 -8.91
N HIS A 231 -12.93 -8.62 -9.18
CA HIS A 231 -11.83 -7.76 -8.76
C HIS A 231 -11.90 -7.42 -7.27
N ALA A 232 -10.73 -7.29 -6.65
CA ALA A 232 -10.60 -6.78 -5.29
C ALA A 232 -10.69 -5.25 -5.25
N VAL A 233 -11.05 -4.72 -4.08
CA VAL A 233 -11.21 -3.28 -3.85
C VAL A 233 -10.38 -2.88 -2.64
N TYR A 234 -9.55 -1.86 -2.80
CA TYR A 234 -8.95 -1.16 -1.67
C TYR A 234 -10.02 -0.34 -0.95
N TRP A 235 -10.08 -0.45 0.37
CA TRP A 235 -11.05 0.26 1.19
C TRP A 235 -10.40 0.85 2.42
N GLU A 236 -10.44 2.16 2.54
CA GLU A 236 -10.05 2.88 3.74
C GLU A 236 -11.30 3.35 4.49
N TYR A 237 -11.33 3.12 5.80
CA TYR A 237 -12.47 3.40 6.64
C TYR A 237 -12.07 3.90 8.02
N GLY A 238 -12.93 4.71 8.62
CA GLY A 238 -12.75 5.25 9.96
C GLY A 238 -13.78 6.32 10.27
N LYS A 239 -13.86 6.74 11.53
CA LYS A 239 -14.72 7.88 11.91
C LYS A 239 -14.14 9.22 11.48
N ASN A 240 -12.84 9.26 11.29
CA ASN A 240 -12.09 10.37 10.72
C ASN A 240 -10.78 9.80 10.15
N HIS A 241 -10.16 10.53 9.22
CA HIS A 241 -8.91 10.08 8.58
C HIS A 241 -7.75 9.91 9.57
N ALA A 242 -7.77 10.62 10.70
CA ALA A 242 -6.73 10.49 11.74
C ALA A 242 -6.73 9.13 12.45
N SER A 243 -7.84 8.39 12.40
CA SER A 243 -8.01 7.04 12.97
C SER A 243 -8.46 6.01 11.94
N SER A 244 -8.12 6.22 10.66
CA SER A 244 -8.49 5.33 9.57
C SER A 244 -7.69 4.03 9.60
N HIS A 245 -8.26 3.01 8.98
CA HIS A 245 -7.65 1.71 8.73
C HIS A 245 -7.98 1.26 7.31
N ALA A 246 -7.10 0.50 6.68
CA ALA A 246 -7.31 -0.01 5.33
C ALA A 246 -7.42 -1.54 5.31
N MET A 247 -8.33 -2.04 4.49
CA MET A 247 -8.52 -3.47 4.19
C MET A 247 -8.73 -3.69 2.69
N ALA A 248 -8.49 -4.90 2.22
CA ALA A 248 -8.91 -5.33 0.89
C ALA A 248 -10.31 -5.97 0.97
N ILE A 249 -11.27 -5.48 0.19
CA ILE A 249 -12.56 -6.16 -0.02
C ILE A 249 -12.36 -7.13 -1.18
N VAL A 250 -12.48 -8.43 -0.91
CA VAL A 250 -12.13 -9.48 -1.87
C VAL A 250 -13.34 -10.30 -2.35
N GLY A 251 -14.54 -9.89 -2.00
CA GLY A 251 -15.75 -10.57 -2.46
C GLY A 251 -17.00 -10.23 -1.68
N LEU A 252 -18.05 -10.97 -1.98
CA LEU A 252 -19.37 -10.86 -1.34
C LEU A 252 -19.72 -12.16 -0.59
N ARG A 253 -20.35 -12.04 0.55
CA ARG A 253 -20.83 -13.18 1.36
C ARG A 253 -22.28 -12.96 1.77
N LYS A 254 -23.10 -14.01 1.75
CA LYS A 254 -24.44 -13.96 2.38
C LYS A 254 -24.31 -14.11 3.89
N GLY A 255 -24.85 -13.17 4.64
CA GLY A 255 -25.01 -13.27 6.09
C GLY A 255 -26.09 -14.26 6.49
N LYS A 256 -26.16 -14.61 7.78
CA LYS A 256 -27.17 -15.54 8.34
C LYS A 256 -28.62 -15.10 8.08
N ASN A 257 -28.87 -13.81 7.93
CA ASN A 257 -30.16 -13.22 7.63
C ASN A 257 -30.42 -13.06 6.10
N GLY A 258 -29.63 -13.69 5.25
CA GLY A 258 -29.70 -13.59 3.79
C GLY A 258 -29.18 -12.27 3.19
N LYS A 259 -28.87 -11.26 4.02
CA LYS A 259 -28.33 -9.97 3.53
C LYS A 259 -26.90 -10.15 2.99
N VAL A 260 -26.58 -9.41 1.92
CA VAL A 260 -25.23 -9.35 1.34
C VAL A 260 -24.31 -8.59 2.29
N ARG A 261 -23.09 -9.09 2.44
CA ARG A 261 -22.01 -8.48 3.20
C ARG A 261 -20.74 -8.47 2.36
N LEU A 262 -19.88 -7.50 2.59
CA LEU A 262 -18.55 -7.42 2.00
C LEU A 262 -17.61 -8.38 2.75
N LEU A 263 -16.85 -9.20 2.03
CA LEU A 263 -15.81 -10.06 2.59
C LEU A 263 -14.48 -9.30 2.51
N CYS A 264 -13.90 -9.00 3.67
CA CYS A 264 -12.72 -8.18 3.78
C CYS A 264 -11.54 -9.00 4.33
N LEU A 265 -10.35 -8.82 3.74
CA LEU A 265 -9.09 -9.33 4.26
C LEU A 265 -8.40 -8.19 5.03
N ASN A 266 -8.08 -8.46 6.30
CA ASN A 266 -7.39 -7.52 7.18
C ASN A 266 -5.89 -7.84 7.28
N SER A 267 -5.14 -6.88 7.78
CA SER A 267 -3.69 -6.93 7.99
C SER A 267 -3.26 -7.33 9.42
N TYR A 268 -4.10 -8.05 10.15
CA TYR A 268 -3.82 -8.51 11.53
C TYR A 268 -3.47 -9.99 11.61
N GLY A 269 -3.06 -10.58 10.50
CA GLY A 269 -2.64 -11.98 10.40
C GLY A 269 -3.78 -12.98 10.43
N SER A 270 -3.45 -14.24 10.18
CA SER A 270 -4.42 -15.33 10.03
C SER A 270 -5.08 -15.78 11.35
N ARG A 271 -4.57 -15.33 12.50
CA ARG A 271 -5.18 -15.60 13.81
C ARG A 271 -6.32 -14.66 14.17
N TRP A 272 -6.45 -13.54 13.43
CA TRP A 272 -7.51 -12.59 13.61
C TRP A 272 -8.74 -12.97 12.77
N GLY A 273 -9.95 -12.76 13.31
CA GLY A 273 -11.20 -13.05 12.59
C GLY A 273 -11.30 -14.48 12.09
N GLU A 274 -11.84 -14.67 10.90
CA GLU A 274 -11.89 -15.98 10.22
C GLU A 274 -10.66 -16.13 9.31
N LYS A 275 -9.52 -16.54 9.86
CA LYS A 275 -8.23 -16.68 9.15
C LYS A 275 -7.75 -15.39 8.46
N GLY A 276 -7.88 -14.26 9.14
CA GLY A 276 -7.55 -12.93 8.62
C GLY A 276 -8.72 -12.22 7.93
N TYR A 277 -9.86 -12.89 7.77
CA TYR A 277 -11.04 -12.32 7.11
C TYR A 277 -12.10 -11.87 8.12
N CYS A 278 -12.88 -10.88 7.71
CA CYS A 278 -14.13 -10.49 8.37
C CYS A 278 -15.20 -10.16 7.33
N THR A 279 -16.44 -9.96 7.80
CA THR A 279 -17.51 -9.47 6.94
C THR A 279 -18.06 -8.16 7.46
N VAL A 280 -18.27 -7.20 6.57
CA VAL A 280 -18.79 -5.87 6.84
C VAL A 280 -20.17 -5.72 6.21
N SER A 281 -21.13 -5.10 6.93
CA SER A 281 -22.44 -4.80 6.36
C SER A 281 -22.34 -3.62 5.39
N LEU A 282 -23.27 -3.54 4.44
CA LEU A 282 -23.33 -2.38 3.54
C LEU A 282 -23.64 -1.08 4.30
N ASP A 283 -24.38 -1.17 5.41
CA ASP A 283 -24.68 -0.01 6.26
C ASP A 283 -23.39 0.50 6.96
N SER A 284 -22.58 -0.43 7.52
CA SER A 284 -21.28 -0.06 8.10
C SER A 284 -20.30 0.48 7.05
N PHE A 285 -20.35 -0.05 5.82
CA PHE A 285 -19.57 0.51 4.70
C PHE A 285 -19.97 1.95 4.45
N ARG A 286 -21.27 2.26 4.34
CA ARG A 286 -21.78 3.62 4.13
C ARG A 286 -21.37 4.59 5.23
N GLU A 287 -21.41 4.12 6.49
CA GLU A 287 -21.11 4.95 7.65
C GLU A 287 -19.62 5.27 7.80
N LEU A 288 -18.75 4.33 7.43
CA LEU A 288 -17.33 4.37 7.80
C LEU A 288 -16.38 4.64 6.64
N THR A 289 -16.82 4.58 5.38
CA THR A 289 -15.92 4.74 4.22
C THR A 289 -15.32 6.13 4.17
N CYS A 290 -13.99 6.17 4.09
CA CYS A 290 -13.21 7.38 3.81
C CYS A 290 -12.92 7.48 2.31
N ASN A 291 -12.34 6.43 1.72
CA ASN A 291 -12.07 6.34 0.30
C ASN A 291 -12.03 4.88 -0.18
N VAL A 292 -12.10 4.69 -1.49
CA VAL A 292 -11.97 3.39 -2.16
C VAL A 292 -11.10 3.50 -3.40
N GLY A 293 -10.35 2.43 -3.69
CA GLY A 293 -9.66 2.19 -4.96
C GLY A 293 -10.23 0.96 -5.63
N VAL A 294 -10.74 1.11 -6.85
CA VAL A 294 -11.28 0.02 -7.66
C VAL A 294 -10.46 -0.16 -8.92
N VAL A 295 -10.37 -1.38 -9.43
CA VAL A 295 -9.70 -1.65 -10.71
C VAL A 295 -10.41 -0.88 -11.81
N SER A 296 -9.66 -0.11 -12.60
CA SER A 296 -10.19 0.61 -13.76
C SER A 296 -10.59 -0.38 -14.83
N ILE A 297 -11.85 -0.33 -15.22
CA ILE A 297 -12.36 -1.14 -16.33
C ILE A 297 -12.28 -0.27 -17.56
N GLU A 298 -11.27 -0.49 -18.41
CA GLU A 298 -11.23 0.14 -19.75
C GLU A 298 -12.49 -0.27 -20.51
N ARG A 299 -13.29 0.73 -20.90
CA ARG A 299 -14.48 0.55 -21.73
C ARG A 299 -14.11 0.58 -23.20
#